data_8bf34dbf31bdfb3fe7d4b3e38830c564
#
_entry.id   8bf34dbf31bdfb3fe7d4b3e38830c564
#
_cell.length_a   1.000
_cell.length_b   1.000
_cell.length_c   1.000
_cell.angle_alpha   90.00
_cell.angle_beta   90.00
_cell.angle_gamma   90.00
#
_symmetry.space_group_name_H-M   'P 1'
#
loop_
_entity.id
_entity.type
_entity.pdbx_description
1 polymer ?
#
loop_
_entity_poly.entity_id
_entity_poly.type
_entity_poly.pdbx_seq_one_letter_code
_entity_poly.pdbx_strand_id
1 'polypeptide(L)'
;MPNRNKSIFITSYKRERILLLLLKRLKDNLNYNQFNKLVIIQNGSKKLIKLIKKIDHDIRIIETNYSDKYSKFSKVNNNVFLGFKKCFEYYNSEFVIHLEDDCIPSYDFLNFFNEIYLRYKDDKKFYAINAFSKEFKLDKKFTYSKFIYGIGKGWGIPKEKWIFTKEKLKNILSSNIKKYFDSHLEWKIKKKYYVIMPYRSRVIEIPTNGLNFKIKDKNKKFYKDWKRSFLKSKKCLIEKYQYDPHMKYYWRKDCLKYNFYNKIIIYFKSFFK
;
A
#
# COMPACT_ATOMS: atom_id res chain seq x y z
N MET A 1 16.30 -2.12 23.23
CA MET A 1 15.81 -1.72 21.87
C MET A 1 14.71 -0.71 22.06
N PRO A 2 14.63 0.36 21.28
CA PRO A 2 13.51 1.30 21.39
C PRO A 2 12.21 0.54 21.17
N ASN A 3 11.22 0.81 22.00
CA ASN A 3 9.90 0.17 21.91
C ASN A 3 9.20 0.64 20.62
N ARG A 4 9.37 -0.12 19.54
CA ARG A 4 8.81 0.18 18.22
C ARG A 4 7.39 -0.38 18.16
N ASN A 5 6.41 0.46 18.44
CA ASN A 5 4.99 0.07 18.43
C ASN A 5 4.32 0.14 17.04
N LYS A 6 5.10 0.39 15.99
CA LYS A 6 4.63 0.44 14.59
C LYS A 6 5.47 -0.47 13.71
N SER A 7 4.86 -1.02 12.67
CA SER A 7 5.57 -1.88 11.71
C SER A 7 5.29 -1.46 10.28
N ILE A 8 6.29 -1.72 9.44
CA ILE A 8 6.13 -1.72 7.99
C ILE A 8 6.58 -3.06 7.44
N PHE A 9 5.77 -3.64 6.56
CA PHE A 9 6.21 -4.81 5.82
C PHE A 9 6.07 -4.62 4.32
N ILE A 10 6.97 -5.29 3.59
CA ILE A 10 7.06 -5.22 2.14
C ILE A 10 6.89 -6.64 1.60
N THR A 11 6.03 -6.79 0.58
CA THR A 11 5.90 -8.05 -0.16
C THR A 11 6.63 -7.95 -1.49
N SER A 12 7.45 -8.94 -1.82
CA SER A 12 8.27 -8.92 -3.03
C SER A 12 8.27 -10.26 -3.79
N TYR A 13 8.23 -10.15 -5.13
CA TYR A 13 8.35 -11.28 -6.04
C TYR A 13 9.10 -10.90 -7.32
N LYS A 14 10.30 -11.48 -7.54
CA LYS A 14 11.09 -11.33 -8.78
C LYS A 14 11.48 -9.90 -9.19
N ARG A 15 11.47 -8.91 -8.28
CA ARG A 15 11.77 -7.49 -8.56
C ARG A 15 12.92 -6.97 -7.70
N GLU A 16 14.04 -7.71 -7.64
CA GLU A 16 15.17 -7.43 -6.73
C GLU A 16 15.68 -5.98 -6.81
N ARG A 17 15.92 -5.47 -8.03
CA ARG A 17 16.45 -4.10 -8.20
C ARG A 17 15.51 -3.02 -7.66
N ILE A 18 14.21 -3.21 -7.83
CA ILE A 18 13.21 -2.23 -7.39
C ILE A 18 13.03 -2.33 -5.89
N LEU A 19 12.98 -3.54 -5.33
CA LEU A 19 12.97 -3.75 -3.89
C LEU A 19 14.16 -3.05 -3.21
N LEU A 20 15.37 -3.20 -3.72
CA LEU A 20 16.56 -2.54 -3.17
C LEU A 20 16.46 -1.01 -3.27
N LEU A 21 15.89 -0.46 -4.35
CA LEU A 21 15.64 0.97 -4.48
C LEU A 21 14.59 1.44 -3.46
N LEU A 22 13.49 0.68 -3.31
CA LEU A 22 12.46 0.95 -2.31
C LEU A 22 13.05 1.00 -0.91
N LEU A 23 13.84 -0.01 -0.52
CA LEU A 23 14.44 -0.09 0.80
C LEU A 23 15.41 1.07 1.09
N LYS A 24 16.22 1.47 0.11
CA LYS A 24 17.08 2.66 0.23
C LYS A 24 16.24 3.92 0.45
N ARG A 25 15.17 4.11 -0.33
CA ARG A 25 14.26 5.25 -0.17
C ARG A 25 13.53 5.24 1.15
N LEU A 26 13.12 4.08 1.60
CA LEU A 26 12.45 3.93 2.89
C LEU A 26 13.41 4.28 4.04
N LYS A 27 14.68 3.87 3.95
CA LYS A 27 15.70 4.20 4.94
C LYS A 27 15.94 5.71 5.07
N ASP A 28 15.78 6.45 3.97
CA ASP A 28 15.92 7.91 3.97
C ASP A 28 14.69 8.65 4.54
N ASN A 29 13.64 7.93 4.92
CA ASN A 29 12.43 8.54 5.46
C ASN A 29 12.63 9.02 6.90
N LEU A 30 11.97 10.15 7.23
CA LEU A 30 11.78 10.54 8.62
C LEU A 30 11.03 9.43 9.38
N ASN A 31 11.40 9.26 10.65
CA ASN A 31 10.79 8.28 11.53
C ASN A 31 11.06 6.80 11.15
N TYR A 32 11.94 6.52 10.17
CA TYR A 32 12.26 5.16 9.75
C TYR A 32 12.62 4.23 10.91
N ASN A 33 13.44 4.74 11.85
CA ASN A 33 13.90 3.95 13.01
C ASN A 33 12.80 3.69 14.05
N GLN A 34 11.66 4.33 13.95
CA GLN A 34 10.50 4.09 14.84
C GLN A 34 9.67 2.87 14.43
N PHE A 35 9.97 2.26 13.28
CA PHE A 35 9.22 1.12 12.75
C PHE A 35 10.00 -0.19 12.87
N ASN A 36 9.31 -1.27 13.23
CA ASN A 36 9.78 -2.63 12.93
C ASN A 36 9.67 -2.84 11.41
N LYS A 37 10.67 -3.47 10.82
CA LYS A 37 10.79 -3.63 9.37
C LYS A 37 10.80 -5.10 9.01
N LEU A 38 9.90 -5.51 8.13
CA LEU A 38 9.76 -6.87 7.64
C LEU A 38 9.71 -6.90 6.11
N VAL A 39 10.46 -7.78 5.49
CA VAL A 39 10.37 -8.07 4.06
C VAL A 39 9.97 -9.52 3.87
N ILE A 40 8.90 -9.75 3.11
CA ILE A 40 8.45 -11.08 2.72
C ILE A 40 8.84 -11.27 1.27
N ILE A 41 9.73 -12.22 1.02
CA ILE A 41 10.27 -12.49 -0.32
C ILE A 41 9.79 -13.85 -0.79
N GLN A 42 9.03 -13.84 -1.87
CA GLN A 42 8.68 -15.10 -2.51
C GLN A 42 9.79 -15.53 -3.46
N ASN A 43 10.32 -16.74 -3.24
CA ASN A 43 11.44 -17.32 -3.99
C ASN A 43 12.68 -16.40 -4.00
N GLY A 44 13.10 -15.96 -2.81
CA GLY A 44 14.27 -15.10 -2.62
C GLY A 44 15.59 -15.82 -2.91
N SER A 45 16.62 -15.05 -3.29
CA SER A 45 17.98 -15.57 -3.41
C SER A 45 18.81 -15.19 -2.17
N LYS A 46 19.77 -16.06 -1.80
CA LYS A 46 20.75 -15.75 -0.74
C LYS A 46 21.50 -14.44 -1.00
N LYS A 47 21.76 -14.12 -2.27
CA LYS A 47 22.40 -12.86 -2.69
C LYS A 47 21.51 -11.66 -2.36
N LEU A 48 20.22 -11.73 -2.67
CA LEU A 48 19.25 -10.66 -2.36
C LEU A 48 19.17 -10.41 -0.85
N ILE A 49 19.10 -11.47 -0.05
CA ILE A 49 19.07 -11.38 1.41
C ILE A 49 20.30 -10.65 1.95
N LYS A 50 21.50 -11.00 1.47
CA LYS A 50 22.74 -10.30 1.84
C LYS A 50 22.69 -8.82 1.47
N LEU A 51 22.16 -8.46 0.30
CA LEU A 51 22.04 -7.09 -0.13
C LEU A 51 21.04 -6.28 0.70
N ILE A 52 19.91 -6.88 1.09
CA ILE A 52 18.95 -6.24 2.00
C ILE A 52 19.61 -5.96 3.36
N LYS A 53 20.32 -6.93 3.94
CA LYS A 53 21.02 -6.77 5.20
C LYS A 53 22.12 -5.72 5.17
N LYS A 54 22.78 -5.50 4.03
CA LYS A 54 23.72 -4.38 3.83
C LYS A 54 23.03 -3.00 3.84
N ILE A 55 21.78 -2.90 3.41
CA ILE A 55 21.02 -1.64 3.49
C ILE A 55 20.65 -1.35 4.94
N ASP A 56 20.06 -2.33 5.62
CA ASP A 56 19.72 -2.25 7.04
C ASP A 56 19.69 -3.66 7.67
N HIS A 57 20.54 -3.88 8.65
CA HIS A 57 20.66 -5.17 9.36
C HIS A 57 19.43 -5.48 10.22
N ASP A 58 18.67 -4.46 10.65
CA ASP A 58 17.44 -4.60 11.45
C ASP A 58 16.25 -5.14 10.66
N ILE A 59 16.29 -5.09 9.34
CA ILE A 59 15.21 -5.65 8.51
C ILE A 59 15.09 -7.15 8.76
N ARG A 60 13.94 -7.59 9.21
CA ARG A 60 13.63 -9.02 9.29
C ARG A 60 13.16 -9.52 7.93
N ILE A 61 13.52 -10.75 7.58
CA ILE A 61 13.20 -11.34 6.27
C ILE A 61 12.48 -12.66 6.51
N ILE A 62 11.37 -12.84 5.78
CA ILE A 62 10.66 -14.12 5.69
C ILE A 62 10.69 -14.53 4.22
N GLU A 63 11.23 -15.71 3.98
CA GLU A 63 11.16 -16.33 2.67
C GLU A 63 9.90 -17.20 2.59
N THR A 64 9.19 -17.08 1.48
CA THR A 64 8.03 -17.93 1.17
C THR A 64 8.27 -18.67 -0.13
N ASN A 65 7.87 -19.94 -0.15
CA ASN A 65 7.91 -20.77 -1.34
C ASN A 65 6.57 -21.49 -1.48
N TYR A 66 5.81 -21.10 -2.50
CA TYR A 66 4.50 -21.68 -2.77
C TYR A 66 4.59 -22.65 -3.95
N SER A 67 3.99 -23.82 -3.80
CA SER A 67 3.86 -24.76 -4.91
C SER A 67 3.02 -24.16 -6.06
N ASP A 68 3.14 -24.75 -7.25
CA ASP A 68 2.40 -24.28 -8.43
C ASP A 68 0.88 -24.53 -8.34
N LYS A 69 0.43 -25.33 -7.37
CA LYS A 69 -0.98 -25.49 -7.04
C LYS A 69 -1.65 -24.18 -6.59
N TYR A 70 -0.88 -23.26 -5.99
CA TYR A 70 -1.41 -21.96 -5.57
C TYR A 70 -1.52 -21.02 -6.75
N SER A 71 -2.69 -20.41 -6.92
CA SER A 71 -2.90 -19.35 -7.91
C SER A 71 -2.03 -18.12 -7.58
N LYS A 72 -1.77 -17.28 -8.58
CA LYS A 72 -1.07 -16.00 -8.37
C LYS A 72 -1.76 -15.11 -7.31
N PHE A 73 -3.09 -15.11 -7.28
CA PHE A 73 -3.88 -14.36 -6.29
C PHE A 73 -3.66 -14.91 -4.88
N SER A 74 -3.70 -16.26 -4.74
CA SER A 74 -3.48 -16.90 -3.45
C SER A 74 -2.08 -16.63 -2.91
N LYS A 75 -1.04 -16.68 -3.74
CA LYS A 75 0.35 -16.39 -3.35
C LYS A 75 0.48 -14.96 -2.80
N VAL A 76 -0.07 -13.96 -3.50
CA VAL A 76 -0.06 -12.56 -3.06
C VAL A 76 -0.85 -12.37 -1.76
N ASN A 77 -2.08 -12.88 -1.72
CA ASN A 77 -2.95 -12.74 -0.55
C ASN A 77 -2.36 -13.41 0.71
N ASN A 78 -1.71 -14.58 0.56
CA ASN A 78 -1.01 -15.25 1.66
C ASN A 78 0.16 -14.43 2.19
N ASN A 79 0.97 -13.83 1.31
CA ASN A 79 2.08 -12.98 1.74
C ASN A 79 1.58 -11.73 2.49
N VAL A 80 0.51 -11.10 2.03
CA VAL A 80 -0.11 -9.94 2.71
C VAL A 80 -0.68 -10.34 4.07
N PHE A 81 -1.41 -11.47 4.12
CA PHE A 81 -1.93 -12.01 5.38
C PHE A 81 -0.81 -12.32 6.38
N LEU A 82 0.25 -13.00 5.93
CA LEU A 82 1.42 -13.35 6.75
C LEU A 82 2.08 -12.08 7.31
N GLY A 83 2.25 -11.04 6.50
CA GLY A 83 2.85 -9.78 6.91
C GLY A 83 2.07 -9.08 8.01
N PHE A 84 0.77 -8.89 7.83
CA PHE A 84 -0.09 -8.33 8.87
C PHE A 84 -0.11 -9.17 10.13
N LYS A 85 -0.25 -10.49 10.00
CA LYS A 85 -0.23 -11.41 11.14
C LYS A 85 1.06 -11.29 11.94
N LYS A 86 2.22 -11.29 11.30
CA LYS A 86 3.52 -11.15 11.98
C LYS A 86 3.65 -9.80 12.66
N CYS A 87 3.22 -8.71 12.02
CA CYS A 87 3.35 -7.38 12.61
C CYS A 87 2.39 -7.18 13.79
N PHE A 88 1.13 -7.61 13.70
CA PHE A 88 0.17 -7.41 14.77
C PHE A 88 0.30 -8.43 15.92
N GLU A 89 0.53 -9.70 15.60
CA GLU A 89 0.48 -10.77 16.60
C GLU A 89 1.87 -11.07 17.21
N TYR A 90 2.95 -10.90 16.44
CA TYR A 90 4.30 -11.19 16.92
C TYR A 90 5.05 -9.94 17.37
N TYR A 91 4.97 -8.81 16.61
CA TYR A 91 5.61 -7.55 17.02
C TYR A 91 4.70 -6.69 17.89
N ASN A 92 3.46 -7.10 18.10
CA ASN A 92 2.44 -6.40 18.89
C ASN A 92 2.27 -4.94 18.46
N SER A 93 2.32 -4.68 17.15
CA SER A 93 2.27 -3.32 16.61
C SER A 93 0.89 -2.71 16.74
N GLU A 94 0.82 -1.42 17.08
CA GLU A 94 -0.42 -0.64 17.12
C GLU A 94 -0.88 -0.21 15.73
N PHE A 95 0.07 -0.04 14.82
CA PHE A 95 -0.19 0.37 13.44
C PHE A 95 0.75 -0.36 12.48
N VAL A 96 0.22 -0.87 11.37
CA VAL A 96 0.99 -1.65 10.39
C VAL A 96 0.78 -1.11 8.99
N ILE A 97 1.88 -0.86 8.28
CA ILE A 97 1.91 -0.42 6.88
C ILE A 97 2.34 -1.58 5.98
N HIS A 98 1.64 -1.77 4.86
CA HIS A 98 2.01 -2.67 3.78
C HIS A 98 2.47 -1.87 2.56
N LEU A 99 3.60 -2.27 1.98
CA LEU A 99 4.10 -1.81 0.68
C LEU A 99 4.29 -3.00 -0.28
N GLU A 100 3.97 -2.79 -1.55
CA GLU A 100 4.38 -3.68 -2.63
C GLU A 100 5.77 -3.26 -3.14
N ASP A 101 6.55 -4.21 -3.66
CA ASP A 101 7.93 -3.97 -4.08
C ASP A 101 8.08 -2.99 -5.26
N ASP A 102 7.02 -2.69 -5.99
CA ASP A 102 7.00 -1.68 -7.06
C ASP A 102 6.51 -0.29 -6.61
N CYS A 103 6.25 -0.10 -5.33
CA CYS A 103 5.80 1.15 -4.74
C CYS A 103 6.95 1.89 -4.06
N ILE A 104 7.57 2.86 -4.74
CA ILE A 104 8.65 3.67 -4.16
C ILE A 104 8.07 4.79 -3.31
N PRO A 105 8.43 4.88 -2.01
CA PRO A 105 7.89 5.91 -1.12
C PRO A 105 8.55 7.28 -1.34
N SER A 106 7.80 8.35 -1.05
CA SER A 106 8.35 9.71 -0.89
C SER A 106 9.16 9.82 0.40
N TYR A 107 9.94 10.87 0.56
CA TYR A 107 10.74 11.09 1.77
C TYR A 107 9.89 11.32 3.03
N ASP A 108 8.66 11.83 2.87
CA ASP A 108 7.72 12.10 3.94
C ASP A 108 6.68 10.98 4.16
N PHE A 109 6.85 9.84 3.50
CA PHE A 109 5.90 8.74 3.52
C PHE A 109 5.58 8.26 4.94
N LEU A 110 6.59 7.90 5.72
CA LEU A 110 6.38 7.42 7.10
C LEU A 110 5.88 8.53 8.02
N ASN A 111 6.30 9.78 7.79
CA ASN A 111 5.80 10.92 8.54
C ASN A 111 4.30 11.15 8.28
N PHE A 112 3.86 11.05 7.02
CA PHE A 112 2.45 11.13 6.66
C PHE A 112 1.63 10.08 7.40
N PHE A 113 2.05 8.83 7.39
CA PHE A 113 1.35 7.76 8.11
C PHE A 113 1.31 8.02 9.62
N ASN A 114 2.42 8.45 10.19
CA ASN A 114 2.54 8.72 11.62
C ASN A 114 1.60 9.84 12.07
N GLU A 115 1.62 10.97 11.38
CA GLU A 115 0.76 12.12 11.73
C GLU A 115 -0.72 11.83 11.55
N ILE A 116 -1.09 11.16 10.46
CA ILE A 116 -2.48 10.80 10.21
C ILE A 116 -2.97 9.77 11.22
N TYR A 117 -2.16 8.75 11.52
CA TYR A 117 -2.51 7.76 12.54
C TYR A 117 -2.74 8.41 13.90
N LEU A 118 -1.84 9.25 14.39
CA LEU A 118 -1.98 9.93 15.68
C LEU A 118 -3.24 10.82 15.74
N ARG A 119 -3.62 11.42 14.63
CA ARG A 119 -4.79 12.31 14.55
C ARG A 119 -6.12 11.55 14.55
N TYR A 120 -6.15 10.34 13.98
CA TYR A 120 -7.40 9.60 13.75
C TYR A 120 -7.51 8.27 14.49
N LYS A 121 -6.51 7.87 15.28
CA LYS A 121 -6.51 6.58 15.99
C LYS A 121 -7.74 6.33 16.87
N ASP A 122 -8.31 7.39 17.44
CA ASP A 122 -9.47 7.31 18.33
C ASP A 122 -10.82 7.39 17.58
N ASP A 123 -10.81 7.66 16.26
CA ASP A 123 -12.04 7.67 15.45
C ASP A 123 -12.44 6.25 15.05
N LYS A 124 -13.54 5.76 15.61
CA LYS A 124 -14.06 4.41 15.35
C LYS A 124 -14.37 4.12 13.86
N LYS A 125 -14.64 5.17 13.06
CA LYS A 125 -14.90 5.05 11.61
C LYS A 125 -13.64 5.06 10.76
N PHE A 126 -12.50 5.43 11.33
CA PHE A 126 -11.20 5.37 10.66
C PHE A 126 -10.80 3.90 10.44
N TYR A 127 -10.54 3.52 9.18
CA TYR A 127 -10.12 2.17 8.84
C TYR A 127 -8.66 2.09 8.45
N ALA A 128 -8.23 2.94 7.53
CA ALA A 128 -6.91 2.83 6.93
C ALA A 128 -6.39 4.18 6.44
N ILE A 129 -5.08 4.24 6.24
CA ILE A 129 -4.39 5.27 5.46
C ILE A 129 -3.92 4.61 4.17
N ASN A 130 -4.12 5.26 3.03
CA ASN A 130 -3.54 4.85 1.76
C ASN A 130 -2.61 5.96 1.25
N ALA A 131 -1.40 5.61 0.90
CA ALA A 131 -0.40 6.55 0.40
C ALA A 131 -0.59 6.94 -1.07
N PHE A 132 -1.35 6.16 -1.81
CA PHE A 132 -1.54 6.36 -3.25
C PHE A 132 -2.71 7.29 -3.53
N SER A 133 -2.51 8.23 -4.45
CA SER A 133 -3.57 9.02 -5.06
C SER A 133 -3.41 9.03 -6.59
N LYS A 134 -4.53 9.03 -7.30
CA LYS A 134 -4.53 9.20 -8.76
C LYS A 134 -4.40 10.67 -9.17
N GLU A 135 -4.69 11.58 -8.26
CA GLU A 135 -4.66 13.01 -8.52
C GLU A 135 -3.29 13.62 -8.19
N PHE A 136 -2.73 14.35 -9.15
CA PHE A 136 -1.39 14.92 -9.06
C PHE A 136 -1.45 16.44 -9.26
N LYS A 137 -2.15 17.15 -8.35
CA LYS A 137 -2.02 18.60 -8.30
C LYS A 137 -0.83 18.96 -7.41
N LEU A 138 0.21 19.51 -8.03
CA LEU A 138 1.49 19.81 -7.37
C LEU A 138 1.40 20.86 -6.27
N ASP A 139 0.38 21.74 -6.34
CA ASP A 139 0.09 22.80 -5.42
C ASP A 139 -0.47 22.33 -4.06
N LYS A 140 -1.17 21.20 -4.04
CA LYS A 140 -1.81 20.66 -2.83
C LYS A 140 -1.03 19.50 -2.18
N LYS A 141 0.28 19.62 -2.04
CA LYS A 141 1.16 18.52 -1.62
C LYS A 141 0.92 17.99 -0.20
N PHE A 142 0.41 18.81 0.73
CA PHE A 142 0.14 18.40 2.11
C PHE A 142 -1.33 18.16 2.42
N THR A 143 -2.20 18.21 1.43
CA THR A 143 -3.63 18.03 1.61
C THR A 143 -4.02 16.56 1.55
N TYR A 144 -4.99 16.19 2.38
CA TYR A 144 -5.57 14.85 2.43
C TYR A 144 -7.08 14.93 2.70
N SER A 145 -7.79 13.83 2.43
CA SER A 145 -9.23 13.73 2.69
C SER A 145 -9.67 12.33 3.08
N LYS A 146 -10.93 12.19 3.47
CA LYS A 146 -11.58 10.92 3.80
C LYS A 146 -12.29 10.36 2.56
N PHE A 147 -12.10 9.06 2.31
CA PHE A 147 -12.69 8.33 1.20
C PHE A 147 -13.37 7.06 1.69
N ILE A 148 -14.36 6.58 0.97
CA ILE A 148 -15.09 5.35 1.34
C ILE A 148 -14.44 4.07 0.79
N TYR A 149 -13.35 4.19 0.07
CA TYR A 149 -12.52 3.11 -0.48
C TYR A 149 -11.11 3.65 -0.80
N GLY A 150 -10.23 2.80 -1.28
CA GLY A 150 -8.85 3.14 -1.61
C GLY A 150 -7.87 2.37 -0.73
N ILE A 151 -7.86 1.04 -0.87
CA ILE A 151 -6.86 0.15 -0.27
C ILE A 151 -5.91 -0.30 -1.38
N GLY A 152 -4.67 -0.49 -1.06
CA GLY A 152 -3.62 -0.95 -1.98
C GLY A 152 -2.46 0.02 -2.04
N LYS A 153 -1.43 -0.28 -2.79
CA LYS A 153 -0.27 0.58 -3.13
C LYS A 153 0.25 1.46 -1.99
N GLY A 154 0.71 0.83 -0.92
CA GLY A 154 1.16 1.53 0.27
C GLY A 154 0.00 1.98 1.14
N TRP A 155 -0.49 1.08 1.96
CA TRP A 155 -1.59 1.32 2.87
C TRP A 155 -1.29 0.76 4.26
N GLY A 156 -1.96 1.29 5.27
CA GLY A 156 -1.77 0.83 6.64
C GLY A 156 -3.05 0.88 7.43
N ILE A 157 -3.16 0.00 8.43
CA ILE A 157 -4.32 -0.11 9.34
C ILE A 157 -3.88 -0.09 10.80
N PRO A 158 -4.71 0.43 11.71
CA PRO A 158 -4.50 0.30 13.14
C PRO A 158 -4.89 -1.09 13.66
N LYS A 159 -4.37 -1.47 14.82
CA LYS A 159 -4.58 -2.78 15.46
C LYS A 159 -6.05 -3.11 15.68
N GLU A 160 -6.87 -2.12 16.03
CA GLU A 160 -8.31 -2.27 16.27
C GLU A 160 -9.06 -2.76 15.02
N LYS A 161 -8.49 -2.54 13.83
CA LYS A 161 -9.06 -3.02 12.55
C LYS A 161 -8.54 -4.39 12.14
N TRP A 162 -7.52 -4.92 12.85
CA TRP A 162 -6.91 -6.19 12.49
C TRP A 162 -7.87 -7.37 12.59
N ILE A 163 -8.67 -7.48 13.65
CA ILE A 163 -9.60 -8.60 13.81
C ILE A 163 -10.56 -8.70 12.62
N PHE A 164 -11.18 -7.57 12.25
CA PHE A 164 -12.05 -7.50 11.08
C PHE A 164 -11.29 -7.83 9.77
N THR A 165 -10.12 -7.25 9.58
CA THR A 165 -9.29 -7.46 8.38
C THR A 165 -8.84 -8.91 8.27
N LYS A 166 -8.41 -9.52 9.39
CA LYS A 166 -7.96 -10.91 9.49
C LYS A 166 -9.05 -11.88 9.04
N GLU A 167 -10.28 -11.68 9.52
CA GLU A 167 -11.42 -12.51 9.13
C GLU A 167 -11.68 -12.41 7.62
N LYS A 168 -11.69 -11.20 7.04
CA LYS A 168 -11.93 -11.00 5.61
C LYS A 168 -10.81 -11.57 4.74
N LEU A 169 -9.55 -11.46 5.17
CA LEU A 169 -8.42 -12.07 4.48
C LEU A 169 -8.47 -13.61 4.56
N LYS A 170 -8.82 -14.20 5.71
CA LYS A 170 -9.00 -15.65 5.82
C LYS A 170 -10.08 -16.17 4.87
N ASN A 171 -11.20 -15.47 4.73
CA ASN A 171 -12.26 -15.84 3.81
C ASN A 171 -11.82 -15.82 2.35
N ILE A 172 -10.89 -14.94 1.96
CA ILE A 172 -10.30 -14.93 0.62
C ILE A 172 -9.37 -16.13 0.44
N LEU A 173 -8.59 -16.49 1.46
CA LEU A 173 -7.62 -17.58 1.39
C LEU A 173 -8.30 -18.95 1.34
N SER A 174 -9.42 -19.13 2.05
CA SER A 174 -10.19 -20.37 2.08
C SER A 174 -11.11 -20.56 0.87
N SER A 175 -11.40 -19.49 0.14
CA SER A 175 -12.25 -19.52 -1.05
C SER A 175 -11.39 -19.54 -2.31
N ASN A 176 -11.84 -20.25 -3.35
CA ASN A 176 -11.19 -20.23 -4.67
C ASN A 176 -11.41 -18.91 -5.43
N ILE A 177 -11.58 -17.79 -4.70
CA ILE A 177 -11.83 -16.48 -5.27
C ILE A 177 -10.57 -15.98 -5.97
N LYS A 178 -10.63 -15.81 -7.28
CA LYS A 178 -9.57 -15.20 -8.10
C LYS A 178 -9.59 -13.67 -8.00
N LYS A 179 -9.44 -13.13 -6.76
CA LYS A 179 -9.41 -11.69 -6.49
C LYS A 179 -8.25 -11.34 -5.57
N TYR A 180 -7.71 -10.14 -5.73
CA TYR A 180 -6.74 -9.61 -4.79
C TYR A 180 -7.45 -9.10 -3.53
N PHE A 181 -6.71 -9.06 -2.44
CA PHE A 181 -7.17 -8.63 -1.11
C PHE A 181 -7.78 -7.22 -1.10
N ASP A 182 -7.18 -6.28 -1.84
CA ASP A 182 -7.61 -4.88 -1.93
C ASP A 182 -9.05 -4.74 -2.41
N SER A 183 -9.35 -5.32 -3.57
CA SER A 183 -10.71 -5.27 -4.15
C SER A 183 -11.77 -5.91 -3.25
N HIS A 184 -11.40 -6.94 -2.51
CA HIS A 184 -12.32 -7.61 -1.59
C HIS A 184 -12.56 -6.78 -0.32
N LEU A 185 -11.50 -6.25 0.28
CA LEU A 185 -11.58 -5.41 1.48
C LEU A 185 -12.34 -4.12 1.19
N GLU A 186 -12.06 -3.44 0.09
CA GLU A 186 -12.76 -2.19 -0.30
C GLU A 186 -14.27 -2.36 -0.33
N TRP A 187 -14.75 -3.46 -0.88
CA TRP A 187 -16.18 -3.74 -0.90
C TRP A 187 -16.77 -3.89 0.50
N LYS A 188 -16.04 -4.48 1.45
CA LYS A 188 -16.51 -4.75 2.81
C LYS A 188 -16.46 -3.52 3.72
N ILE A 189 -15.50 -2.61 3.51
CA ILE A 189 -15.31 -1.45 4.39
C ILE A 189 -16.20 -0.25 4.03
N LYS A 190 -16.56 -0.07 2.76
CA LYS A 190 -17.18 1.14 2.22
C LYS A 190 -18.46 1.62 2.91
N LYS A 191 -19.20 0.73 3.58
CA LYS A 191 -20.44 1.07 4.26
C LYS A 191 -20.25 1.54 5.70
N LYS A 192 -19.15 1.16 6.34
CA LYS A 192 -18.93 1.34 7.79
C LYS A 192 -17.79 2.30 8.10
N TYR A 193 -16.81 2.37 7.22
CA TYR A 193 -15.53 3.00 7.49
C TYR A 193 -15.11 3.96 6.39
N TYR A 194 -14.11 4.78 6.69
CA TYR A 194 -13.42 5.59 5.71
C TYR A 194 -11.92 5.30 5.70
N VAL A 195 -11.29 5.60 4.57
CA VAL A 195 -9.84 5.57 4.35
C VAL A 195 -9.36 6.99 4.16
N ILE A 196 -8.19 7.33 4.70
CA ILE A 196 -7.56 8.63 4.45
C ILE A 196 -6.55 8.47 3.33
N MET A 197 -6.61 9.40 2.38
CA MET A 197 -5.69 9.45 1.24
C MET A 197 -5.13 10.87 1.07
N PRO A 198 -3.83 10.99 0.69
CA PRO A 198 -3.25 12.30 0.39
C PRO A 198 -3.75 12.78 -0.97
N TYR A 199 -3.79 14.09 -1.16
CA TYR A 199 -4.06 14.68 -2.46
C TYR A 199 -2.91 14.40 -3.44
N ARG A 200 -1.68 14.60 -2.98
CA ARG A 200 -0.47 14.17 -3.69
C ARG A 200 -0.01 12.82 -3.17
N SER A 201 0.10 11.86 -4.06
CA SER A 201 0.54 10.51 -3.71
C SER A 201 1.87 10.50 -2.96
N ARG A 202 1.98 9.67 -1.92
CA ARG A 202 3.21 9.42 -1.16
C ARG A 202 3.95 8.17 -1.61
N VAL A 203 3.43 7.51 -2.63
CA VAL A 203 4.10 6.40 -3.32
C VAL A 203 4.02 6.59 -4.83
N ILE A 204 5.03 6.12 -5.52
CA ILE A 204 5.04 5.98 -6.98
C ILE A 204 5.13 4.51 -7.34
N GLU A 205 4.20 4.04 -8.13
CA GLU A 205 4.30 2.73 -8.76
C GLU A 205 5.30 2.78 -9.92
N ILE A 206 6.37 1.98 -9.84
CA ILE A 206 7.27 1.81 -10.97
C ILE A 206 6.66 0.77 -11.92
N PRO A 207 6.33 1.16 -13.17
CA PRO A 207 5.83 0.22 -14.13
C PRO A 207 6.94 -0.77 -14.48
N THR A 208 6.81 -1.95 -13.98
CA THR A 208 7.61 -3.10 -14.37
C THR A 208 6.69 -4.10 -15.02
N ASN A 209 7.26 -5.04 -15.80
CA ASN A 209 6.50 -6.17 -16.31
C ASN A 209 5.92 -6.97 -15.13
N GLY A 210 4.80 -6.49 -14.61
CA GLY A 210 4.04 -7.12 -13.54
C GLY A 210 2.87 -7.92 -14.08
N LEU A 211 2.21 -8.65 -13.19
CA LEU A 211 1.07 -9.51 -13.53
C LEU A 211 -0.10 -8.75 -14.20
N ASN A 212 -0.22 -7.45 -13.96
CA ASN A 212 -1.37 -6.64 -14.35
C ASN A 212 -1.02 -5.46 -15.26
N PHE A 213 0.25 -5.29 -15.67
CA PHE A 213 0.68 -4.07 -16.33
C PHE A 213 1.48 -4.34 -17.60
N LYS A 214 1.02 -3.78 -18.73
CA LYS A 214 1.80 -3.65 -19.99
C LYS A 214 2.25 -2.21 -20.13
N ILE A 215 3.54 -1.99 -20.31
CA ILE A 215 4.19 -0.65 -20.39
C ILE A 215 3.59 0.28 -21.46
N LYS A 216 2.80 -0.26 -22.41
CA LYS A 216 2.20 0.48 -23.53
C LYS A 216 1.15 1.53 -23.13
N ASP A 217 0.57 1.44 -21.93
CA ASP A 217 -0.67 2.15 -21.59
C ASP A 217 -0.49 3.44 -20.76
N LYS A 218 0.74 3.89 -20.49
CA LYS A 218 0.98 5.12 -19.72
C LYS A 218 1.56 6.23 -20.60
N ASN A 219 0.98 7.42 -20.46
CA ASN A 219 1.53 8.65 -21.04
C ASN A 219 2.96 8.85 -20.50
N LYS A 220 3.97 8.44 -21.30
CA LYS A 220 5.37 8.33 -20.91
C LYS A 220 5.97 9.66 -20.43
N LYS A 221 5.50 10.81 -20.95
CA LYS A 221 6.01 12.16 -20.61
C LYS A 221 5.55 12.56 -19.20
N PHE A 222 4.26 12.52 -18.95
CA PHE A 222 3.67 12.86 -17.65
C PHE A 222 4.28 12.01 -16.51
N TYR A 223 4.41 10.71 -16.73
CA TYR A 223 5.00 9.80 -15.76
C TYR A 223 6.49 10.10 -15.48
N LYS A 224 7.27 10.42 -16.51
CA LYS A 224 8.69 10.79 -16.35
C LYS A 224 8.85 12.09 -15.57
N ASP A 225 8.03 13.11 -15.87
CA ASP A 225 8.10 14.42 -15.22
C ASP A 225 7.65 14.33 -13.76
N TRP A 226 6.59 13.60 -13.49
CA TRP A 226 6.13 13.35 -12.13
C TRP A 226 7.14 12.53 -11.32
N LYS A 227 7.70 11.45 -11.88
CA LYS A 227 8.76 10.66 -11.25
C LYS A 227 9.97 11.52 -10.89
N ARG A 228 10.38 12.40 -11.80
CA ARG A 228 11.52 13.30 -11.58
C ARG A 228 11.23 14.28 -10.44
N SER A 229 10.07 14.92 -10.45
CA SER A 229 9.62 15.83 -9.40
C SER A 229 9.50 15.12 -8.05
N PHE A 230 8.90 13.94 -8.02
CA PHE A 230 8.72 13.12 -6.82
C PHE A 230 10.05 12.69 -6.19
N LEU A 231 10.98 12.19 -7.00
CA LEU A 231 12.28 11.72 -6.52
C LEU A 231 13.22 12.87 -6.12
N LYS A 232 13.01 14.09 -6.66
CA LYS A 232 13.79 15.29 -6.32
C LYS A 232 13.26 16.06 -5.12
N SER A 233 12.02 15.86 -4.71
CA SER A 233 11.40 16.62 -3.61
C SER A 233 11.96 16.19 -2.26
N LYS A 234 13.12 16.71 -1.87
CA LYS A 234 13.69 16.57 -0.51
C LYS A 234 13.01 17.44 0.55
N LYS A 235 12.16 18.39 0.16
CA LYS A 235 11.63 19.47 1.01
C LYS A 235 10.24 19.23 1.62
N CYS A 236 9.75 18.01 1.74
CA CYS A 236 8.41 17.76 2.26
C CYS A 236 8.31 17.59 3.78
N LEU A 237 9.29 18.07 4.55
CA LEU A 237 9.55 17.51 5.88
C LEU A 237 8.96 18.28 7.06
N ILE A 238 8.47 19.51 6.88
CA ILE A 238 8.17 20.40 8.01
C ILE A 238 6.73 20.94 8.00
N GLU A 239 6.03 20.89 6.87
CA GLU A 239 4.67 21.44 6.77
C GLU A 239 3.62 20.46 7.31
N LYS A 240 2.68 20.96 8.09
CA LYS A 240 1.56 20.17 8.63
C LYS A 240 0.59 19.75 7.52
N TYR A 241 0.13 18.49 7.58
CA TYR A 241 -0.90 18.02 6.67
C TYR A 241 -2.26 18.66 6.96
N GLN A 242 -2.93 19.13 5.92
CA GLN A 242 -4.22 19.81 6.00
C GLN A 242 -5.34 18.92 5.45
N TYR A 243 -6.47 18.91 6.13
CA TYR A 243 -7.67 18.22 5.70
C TYR A 243 -8.42 19.04 4.64
N ASP A 244 -8.75 18.41 3.49
CA ASP A 244 -9.60 19.01 2.45
C ASP A 244 -10.91 18.22 2.31
N PRO A 245 -12.05 18.75 2.81
CA PRO A 245 -13.34 18.08 2.72
C PRO A 245 -13.86 17.98 1.29
N HIS A 246 -13.48 18.89 0.39
CA HIS A 246 -13.95 18.94 -0.99
C HIS A 246 -13.38 17.78 -1.84
N MET A 247 -12.20 17.28 -1.53
CA MET A 247 -11.58 16.15 -2.20
C MET A 247 -12.44 14.87 -2.14
N LYS A 248 -13.17 14.68 -1.04
CA LYS A 248 -14.11 13.56 -0.86
C LYS A 248 -15.21 13.53 -1.93
N TYR A 249 -15.66 14.69 -2.39
CA TYR A 249 -16.75 14.82 -3.36
C TYR A 249 -16.32 14.44 -4.78
N TYR A 250 -15.11 14.85 -5.16
CA TYR A 250 -14.55 14.58 -6.49
C TYR A 250 -14.37 13.09 -6.75
N TRP A 251 -13.77 12.37 -5.83
CA TRP A 251 -13.60 10.92 -5.90
C TRP A 251 -14.90 10.13 -5.93
N ARG A 252 -15.89 10.54 -5.18
CA ARG A 252 -17.20 9.91 -5.17
C ARG A 252 -17.87 9.96 -6.56
N LYS A 253 -17.68 11.07 -7.29
CA LYS A 253 -18.25 11.28 -8.64
C LYS A 253 -17.55 10.41 -9.69
N ASP A 254 -16.23 10.33 -9.66
CA ASP A 254 -15.44 9.56 -10.63
C ASP A 254 -15.55 8.04 -10.41
N CYS A 255 -15.65 7.60 -9.19
CA CYS A 255 -15.79 6.18 -8.90
C CYS A 255 -17.20 5.65 -9.13
N LEU A 256 -18.22 6.48 -9.01
CA LEU A 256 -19.55 6.13 -9.47
C LEU A 256 -19.56 5.94 -11.00
N LYS A 257 -18.86 6.79 -11.75
CA LYS A 257 -18.66 6.63 -13.21
C LYS A 257 -17.88 5.35 -13.51
N TYR A 258 -16.77 5.09 -12.82
CA TYR A 258 -15.95 3.91 -13.04
C TYR A 258 -16.69 2.59 -12.75
N ASN A 259 -17.46 2.54 -11.64
CA ASN A 259 -18.30 1.38 -11.31
C ASN A 259 -19.48 1.20 -12.31
N PHE A 260 -20.01 2.29 -12.84
CA PHE A 260 -21.08 2.24 -13.84
C PHE A 260 -20.56 1.68 -15.18
N TYR A 261 -19.41 2.17 -15.68
CA TYR A 261 -18.77 1.65 -16.89
C TYR A 261 -18.33 0.19 -16.74
N ASN A 262 -17.74 -0.20 -15.61
CA ASN A 262 -17.37 -1.61 -15.38
C ASN A 262 -18.57 -2.53 -15.25
N LYS A 263 -19.68 -2.10 -14.68
CA LYS A 263 -20.93 -2.88 -14.67
C LYS A 263 -21.50 -3.06 -16.08
N ILE A 264 -21.46 -2.04 -16.90
CA ILE A 264 -21.90 -2.10 -18.30
C ILE A 264 -21.01 -3.06 -19.09
N ILE A 265 -19.69 -2.98 -18.97
CA ILE A 265 -18.75 -3.89 -19.67
C ILE A 265 -18.92 -5.34 -19.22
N ILE A 266 -19.16 -5.59 -17.94
CA ILE A 266 -19.40 -6.95 -17.42
C ILE A 266 -20.78 -7.45 -17.92
N TYR A 267 -21.79 -6.60 -17.96
CA TYR A 267 -23.12 -6.92 -18.47
C TYR A 267 -23.08 -7.27 -19.96
N PHE A 268 -22.42 -6.45 -20.80
CA PHE A 268 -22.25 -6.74 -22.21
C PHE A 268 -21.41 -7.99 -22.48
N LYS A 269 -20.38 -8.28 -21.71
CA LYS A 269 -19.59 -9.51 -21.85
C LYS A 269 -20.31 -10.79 -21.43
N SER A 270 -21.39 -10.70 -20.66
CA SER A 270 -22.25 -11.83 -20.32
C SER A 270 -23.31 -12.16 -21.38
N PHE A 271 -23.55 -11.23 -22.31
CA PHE A 271 -24.50 -11.43 -23.44
C PHE A 271 -23.83 -12.00 -24.71
N PHE A 272 -22.47 -11.99 -24.76
CA PHE A 272 -21.71 -12.52 -25.91
C PHE A 272 -20.89 -13.77 -25.55
N LYS A 273 -21.33 -14.51 -24.55
CA LYS A 273 -20.97 -15.87 -24.24
C LYS A 273 -22.23 -16.70 -24.23
#